data_3a3876318476c0dc44b2224cc337c80c
#
_entry.id   3a3876318476c0dc44b2224cc337c80c
#
_cell.length_a   1.000
_cell.length_b   1.000
_cell.length_c   1.000
_cell.angle_alpha   90.00
_cell.angle_beta   90.00
_cell.angle_gamma   90.00
#
_symmetry.space_group_name_H-M   'P 1'
#
loop_
_entity.id
_entity.type
_entity.pdbx_description
1 polymer ?
#
loop_
_entity_poly.entity_id
_entity_poly.type
_entity_poly.pdbx_seq_one_letter_code
_entity_poly.pdbx_strand_id
1 'polypeptide(L)'
;MLLVDRVEDLVRGTSIRAVKAVTLNEPWYEGLAADAPLDYPPALLIESWGQSAGLLASATAPAPDGQVMLFGSVADAQFHLPVLPGDVIEHRVRVSRSLGDSVIFEGSSHRGADTVMTVSRMVMAFRPAGLLATDEPVRPPAGRDREATA
;
A
#
# COMPACT_ATOMS: atom_id res chain seq x y z
N MET A 1 8.69 -1.84 -0.99
CA MET A 1 8.42 -2.90 0.01
C MET A 1 7.15 -3.63 -0.39
N LEU A 2 7.17 -4.95 -0.46
CA LEU A 2 5.98 -5.77 -0.74
C LEU A 2 5.34 -6.20 0.58
N LEU A 3 4.06 -5.89 0.74
CA LEU A 3 3.30 -6.17 1.97
C LEU A 3 2.29 -7.31 1.82
N VAL A 4 1.98 -7.70 0.58
CA VAL A 4 1.08 -8.83 0.30
C VAL A 4 1.89 -10.13 0.29
N ASP A 5 1.45 -11.12 1.06
CA ASP A 5 2.15 -12.40 1.16
C ASP A 5 1.70 -13.39 0.08
N ARG A 6 0.40 -13.44 -0.20
CA ARG A 6 -0.16 -14.32 -1.23
C ARG A 6 -1.50 -13.84 -1.75
N VAL A 7 -1.85 -14.30 -2.95
CA VAL A 7 -3.19 -14.17 -3.53
C VAL A 7 -3.91 -15.50 -3.37
N GLU A 8 -5.12 -15.48 -2.84
CA GLU A 8 -5.94 -16.67 -2.64
C GLU A 8 -6.97 -16.85 -3.75
N ASP A 9 -7.48 -15.74 -4.30
CA ASP A 9 -8.44 -15.77 -5.38
C ASP A 9 -8.28 -14.54 -6.27
N LEU A 10 -8.45 -14.71 -7.58
CA LEU A 10 -8.32 -13.63 -8.56
C LEU A 10 -9.30 -13.82 -9.71
N VAL A 11 -10.24 -12.91 -9.84
CA VAL A 11 -11.12 -12.80 -10.99
C VAL A 11 -10.73 -11.55 -11.80
N ARG A 12 -10.04 -11.74 -12.92
CA ARG A 12 -9.50 -10.65 -13.75
C ARG A 12 -10.57 -9.61 -14.06
N GLY A 13 -10.25 -8.34 -13.90
CA GLY A 13 -11.17 -7.22 -14.15
C GLY A 13 -12.30 -7.07 -13.13
N THR A 14 -12.37 -7.93 -12.12
CA THR A 14 -13.48 -7.96 -11.18
C THR A 14 -13.03 -7.83 -9.74
N SER A 15 -12.28 -8.82 -9.22
CA SER A 15 -11.93 -8.87 -7.81
C SER A 15 -10.66 -9.66 -7.52
N ILE A 16 -10.07 -9.37 -6.36
CA ILE A 16 -8.97 -10.13 -5.79
C ILE A 16 -9.20 -10.34 -4.29
N ARG A 17 -8.75 -11.49 -3.81
CA ARG A 17 -8.61 -11.80 -2.40
C ARG A 17 -7.15 -12.14 -2.13
N ALA A 18 -6.53 -11.33 -1.28
CA ALA A 18 -5.11 -11.43 -0.96
C ALA A 18 -4.89 -11.42 0.56
N VAL A 19 -3.78 -11.94 1.01
CA VAL A 19 -3.49 -12.13 2.43
C VAL A 19 -2.19 -11.45 2.81
N LYS A 20 -2.22 -10.82 3.99
CA LYS A 20 -1.11 -10.25 4.71
C LYS A 20 -1.03 -10.88 6.10
N ALA A 21 0.09 -11.51 6.45
CA ALA A 21 0.41 -11.90 7.82
C ALA A 21 1.20 -10.77 8.49
N VAL A 22 0.75 -10.30 9.65
CA VAL A 22 1.45 -9.27 10.42
C VAL A 22 2.37 -9.94 11.44
N THR A 23 3.65 -9.57 11.44
CA THR A 23 4.64 -10.17 12.33
C THR A 23 5.48 -9.11 13.05
N LEU A 24 6.01 -9.46 14.24
CA LEU A 24 6.94 -8.60 14.97
C LEU A 24 8.29 -8.39 14.25
N ASN A 25 8.61 -9.19 13.23
CA ASN A 25 9.83 -9.06 12.45
C ASN A 25 9.75 -7.97 11.37
N GLU A 26 8.64 -7.26 11.26
CA GLU A 26 8.48 -6.19 10.30
C GLU A 26 9.25 -4.93 10.74
N PRO A 27 9.90 -4.20 9.82
CA PRO A 27 10.87 -3.14 10.16
C PRO A 27 10.32 -2.02 11.06
N TRP A 28 9.02 -1.72 11.00
CA TRP A 28 8.42 -0.67 11.85
C TRP A 28 8.24 -1.05 13.31
N TYR A 29 8.48 -2.30 13.69
CA TYR A 29 8.54 -2.73 15.09
C TYR A 29 9.96 -2.66 15.66
N GLU A 30 10.98 -2.42 14.82
CA GLU A 30 12.36 -2.31 15.25
C GLU A 30 12.57 -1.09 16.16
N GLY A 31 13.21 -1.30 17.29
CA GLY A 31 13.55 -0.23 18.23
C GLY A 31 12.37 0.34 19.02
N LEU A 32 11.18 -0.27 19.00
CA LEU A 32 10.09 0.14 19.86
C LEU A 32 10.43 -0.08 21.34
N ALA A 33 9.98 0.83 22.21
CA ALA A 33 10.04 0.65 23.66
C ALA A 33 9.20 -0.55 24.09
N ALA A 34 9.54 -1.19 25.21
CA ALA A 34 8.86 -2.40 25.68
C ALA A 34 7.37 -2.22 26.00
N ASP A 35 6.94 -1.00 26.26
CA ASP A 35 5.56 -0.60 26.55
C ASP A 35 4.86 0.11 25.38
N ALA A 36 5.51 0.19 24.21
CA ALA A 36 4.92 0.81 23.03
C ALA A 36 3.73 -0.02 22.51
N PRO A 37 2.67 0.64 22.00
CA PRO A 37 1.58 -0.06 21.36
C PRO A 37 2.08 -0.79 20.12
N LEU A 38 1.60 -2.01 19.92
CA LEU A 38 1.96 -2.88 18.80
C LEU A 38 0.94 -2.83 17.65
N ASP A 39 0.07 -1.83 17.64
CA ASP A 39 -0.90 -1.65 16.57
C ASP A 39 -0.20 -1.53 15.22
N TYR A 40 -0.62 -2.34 14.26
CA TYR A 40 -0.10 -2.25 12.89
C TYR A 40 -0.45 -0.90 12.28
N PRO A 41 0.52 -0.16 11.72
CA PRO A 41 0.26 1.19 11.22
C PRO A 41 -0.87 1.23 10.19
N PRO A 42 -1.91 2.06 10.38
CA PRO A 42 -3.02 2.17 9.43
C PRO A 42 -2.58 2.50 8.00
N ALA A 43 -1.52 3.31 7.86
CA ALA A 43 -0.95 3.63 6.55
C ALA A 43 -0.40 2.39 5.82
N LEU A 44 0.19 1.44 6.55
CA LEU A 44 0.69 0.19 5.97
C LEU A 44 -0.45 -0.78 5.65
N LEU A 45 -1.53 -0.74 6.42
CA LEU A 45 -2.73 -1.53 6.11
C LEU A 45 -3.39 -1.06 4.80
N ILE A 46 -3.51 0.26 4.59
CA ILE A 46 -3.97 0.84 3.33
C ILE A 46 -3.01 0.51 2.19
N GLU A 47 -1.70 0.61 2.41
CA GLU A 47 -0.68 0.29 1.39
C GLU A 47 -0.79 -1.18 0.95
N SER A 48 -0.90 -2.11 1.90
CA SER A 48 -1.08 -3.55 1.62
C SER A 48 -2.36 -3.81 0.80
N TRP A 49 -3.46 -3.14 1.17
CA TRP A 49 -4.71 -3.22 0.43
C TRP A 49 -4.56 -2.63 -0.98
N GLY A 50 -3.87 -1.48 -1.10
CA GLY A 50 -3.58 -0.84 -2.38
C GLY A 50 -2.69 -1.70 -3.29
N GLN A 51 -1.69 -2.39 -2.72
CA GLN A 51 -0.89 -3.38 -3.47
C GLN A 51 -1.76 -4.52 -4.01
N SER A 52 -2.76 -4.98 -3.25
CA SER A 52 -3.73 -5.97 -3.73
C SER A 52 -4.55 -5.43 -4.91
N ALA A 53 -4.95 -4.16 -4.87
CA ALA A 53 -5.62 -3.50 -6.01
C ALA A 53 -4.70 -3.39 -7.22
N GLY A 54 -3.43 -3.06 -7.02
CA GLY A 54 -2.41 -3.03 -8.08
C GLY A 54 -2.18 -4.40 -8.73
N LEU A 55 -2.17 -5.48 -7.94
CA LEU A 55 -2.09 -6.85 -8.45
C LEU A 55 -3.30 -7.21 -9.32
N LEU A 56 -4.52 -6.84 -8.88
CA LEU A 56 -5.74 -7.04 -9.67
C LEU A 56 -5.67 -6.28 -11.00
N ALA A 57 -5.24 -5.02 -10.97
CA ALA A 57 -5.09 -4.22 -12.17
C ALA A 57 -4.09 -4.84 -13.15
N SER A 58 -2.89 -5.18 -12.67
CA SER A 58 -1.81 -5.77 -13.49
C SER A 58 -2.20 -7.12 -14.07
N ALA A 59 -2.96 -7.92 -13.34
CA ALA A 59 -3.47 -9.20 -13.83
C ALA A 59 -4.58 -9.03 -14.87
N THR A 60 -5.29 -7.90 -14.85
CA THR A 60 -6.40 -7.60 -15.77
C THR A 60 -5.89 -7.08 -17.12
N ALA A 61 -5.01 -6.11 -17.07
CA ALA A 61 -4.36 -5.53 -18.24
C ALA A 61 -2.92 -5.16 -17.88
N PRO A 62 -1.92 -5.61 -18.66
CA PRO A 62 -0.56 -5.16 -18.46
C PRO A 62 -0.49 -3.63 -18.62
N ALA A 63 0.41 -3.00 -17.87
CA ALA A 63 0.67 -1.58 -18.05
C ALA A 63 1.10 -1.32 -19.51
N PRO A 64 0.60 -0.26 -20.15
CA PRO A 64 1.13 0.15 -21.45
C PRO A 64 2.65 0.38 -21.37
N ASP A 65 3.34 0.18 -22.51
CA ASP A 65 4.79 0.33 -22.57
C ASP A 65 5.24 1.68 -22.01
N GLY A 66 6.23 1.64 -21.12
CA GLY A 66 6.78 2.83 -20.48
C GLY A 66 5.87 3.51 -19.45
N GLN A 67 4.79 2.86 -19.06
CA GLN A 67 3.89 3.35 -17.99
C GLN A 67 3.98 2.49 -16.73
N VAL A 68 3.66 3.11 -15.61
CA VAL A 68 3.52 2.48 -14.30
C VAL A 68 2.18 2.86 -13.70
N MET A 69 1.63 1.97 -12.89
CA MET A 69 0.42 2.27 -12.12
C MET A 69 0.80 2.97 -10.84
N LEU A 70 0.26 4.16 -10.64
CA LEU A 70 0.48 4.95 -9.44
C LEU A 70 -0.80 5.06 -8.62
N PHE A 71 -0.61 5.07 -7.31
CA PHE A 71 -1.63 5.45 -6.35
C PHE A 71 -1.99 6.92 -6.55
N GLY A 72 -3.24 7.22 -6.82
CA GLY A 72 -3.73 8.59 -7.04
C GLY A 72 -4.36 9.18 -5.79
N SER A 73 -5.38 8.52 -5.27
CA SER A 73 -6.09 8.98 -4.07
C SER A 73 -6.86 7.86 -3.39
N VAL A 74 -7.12 8.06 -2.10
CA VAL A 74 -8.08 7.26 -1.33
C VAL A 74 -9.11 8.18 -0.69
N ALA A 75 -10.37 7.73 -0.64
CA ALA A 75 -11.44 8.43 0.06
C ALA A 75 -12.22 7.44 0.93
N ASP A 76 -12.68 7.94 2.07
CA ASP A 76 -13.50 7.21 3.02
C ASP A 76 -12.89 5.86 3.42
N ALA A 77 -11.59 5.85 3.76
CA ALA A 77 -10.96 4.74 4.43
C ALA A 77 -11.28 4.80 5.92
N GLN A 78 -11.94 3.76 6.44
CA GLN A 78 -12.34 3.66 7.84
C GLN A 78 -11.65 2.46 8.49
N PHE A 79 -11.00 2.70 9.62
CA PHE A 79 -10.37 1.67 10.45
C PHE A 79 -11.31 1.36 11.62
N HIS A 80 -11.71 0.11 11.73
CA HIS A 80 -12.72 -0.32 12.71
C HIS A 80 -12.11 -0.99 13.94
N LEU A 81 -11.04 -1.74 13.73
CA LEU A 81 -10.37 -2.51 14.78
C LEU A 81 -8.85 -2.43 14.61
N PRO A 82 -8.08 -2.45 15.70
CA PRO A 82 -6.64 -2.56 15.62
C PRO A 82 -6.23 -3.91 15.04
N VAL A 83 -5.12 -3.90 14.32
CA VAL A 83 -4.44 -5.08 13.81
C VAL A 83 -3.13 -5.24 14.58
N LEU A 84 -2.81 -6.45 15.02
CA LEU A 84 -1.67 -6.74 15.90
C LEU A 84 -0.75 -7.79 15.27
N PRO A 85 0.52 -7.87 15.68
CA PRO A 85 1.38 -8.99 15.32
C PRO A 85 0.74 -10.34 15.70
N GLY A 86 0.77 -11.28 14.76
CA GLY A 86 0.08 -12.56 14.85
C GLY A 86 -1.25 -12.59 14.07
N ASP A 87 -1.80 -11.44 13.72
CA ASP A 87 -3.00 -11.39 12.89
C ASP A 87 -2.70 -11.76 11.43
N VAL A 88 -3.67 -12.42 10.80
CA VAL A 88 -3.69 -12.67 9.36
C VAL A 88 -4.87 -11.89 8.78
N ILE A 89 -4.53 -10.97 7.89
CA ILE A 89 -5.49 -10.05 7.27
C ILE A 89 -5.80 -10.48 5.85
N GLU A 90 -7.06 -10.67 5.56
CA GLU A 90 -7.58 -10.90 4.21
C GLU A 90 -8.05 -9.59 3.61
N HIS A 91 -7.42 -9.16 2.52
CA HIS A 91 -7.86 -8.03 1.70
C HIS A 91 -8.84 -8.50 0.63
N ARG A 92 -10.00 -7.89 0.58
CA ARG A 92 -11.02 -8.08 -0.46
C ARG A 92 -11.12 -6.81 -1.26
N VAL A 93 -10.70 -6.86 -2.51
CA VAL A 93 -10.68 -5.71 -3.42
C VAL A 93 -11.51 -6.03 -4.64
N ARG A 94 -12.30 -5.08 -5.09
CA ARG A 94 -13.04 -5.17 -6.35
C ARG A 94 -12.88 -3.91 -7.19
N VAL A 95 -12.96 -4.08 -8.50
CA VAL A 95 -13.05 -2.96 -9.43
C VAL A 95 -14.45 -2.37 -9.34
N SER A 96 -14.54 -1.10 -8.98
CA SER A 96 -15.80 -0.35 -9.00
C SER A 96 -16.05 0.25 -10.39
N ARG A 97 -14.99 0.79 -11.03
CA ARG A 97 -15.06 1.41 -12.34
C ARG A 97 -13.70 1.49 -13.01
N SER A 98 -13.65 1.35 -14.33
CA SER A 98 -12.49 1.67 -15.18
C SER A 98 -12.80 2.89 -16.02
N LEU A 99 -11.89 3.87 -16.06
CA LEU A 99 -12.04 5.17 -16.73
C LEU A 99 -10.75 5.48 -17.50
N GLY A 100 -10.66 4.97 -18.75
CA GLY A 100 -9.49 5.23 -19.59
C GLY A 100 -8.18 4.75 -18.95
N ASP A 101 -7.37 5.69 -18.47
CA ASP A 101 -6.08 5.46 -17.82
C ASP A 101 -6.17 5.24 -16.30
N SER A 102 -7.37 5.24 -15.73
CA SER A 102 -7.60 5.17 -14.30
C SER A 102 -8.54 4.04 -13.94
N VAL A 103 -8.32 3.41 -12.79
CA VAL A 103 -9.17 2.37 -12.23
C VAL A 103 -9.57 2.75 -10.81
N ILE A 104 -10.84 2.60 -10.50
CA ILE A 104 -11.41 2.85 -9.18
C ILE A 104 -11.68 1.50 -8.52
N PHE A 105 -11.15 1.34 -7.31
CA PHE A 105 -11.31 0.17 -6.48
C PHE A 105 -12.06 0.51 -5.19
N GLU A 106 -12.73 -0.50 -4.64
CA GLU A 106 -13.38 -0.45 -3.34
C GLU A 106 -13.30 -1.81 -2.67
N GLY A 107 -13.50 -1.86 -1.36
CA GLY A 107 -13.50 -3.13 -0.63
C GLY A 107 -13.19 -2.99 0.85
N SER A 108 -12.59 -4.06 1.41
CA SER A 108 -12.40 -4.17 2.85
C SER A 108 -11.22 -5.08 3.19
N SER A 109 -10.79 -5.00 4.47
CA SER A 109 -9.83 -5.91 5.07
C SER A 109 -10.45 -6.60 6.28
N HIS A 110 -10.17 -7.88 6.44
CA HIS A 110 -10.78 -8.72 7.46
C HIS A 110 -9.74 -9.51 8.24
N ARG A 111 -10.02 -9.71 9.53
CA ARG A 111 -9.37 -10.67 10.40
C ARG A 111 -10.40 -11.73 10.77
N GLY A 112 -10.38 -12.88 10.07
CA GLY A 112 -11.45 -13.87 10.19
C GLY A 112 -12.82 -13.29 9.84
N ALA A 113 -13.74 -13.24 10.79
CA ALA A 113 -15.08 -12.67 10.61
C ALA A 113 -15.13 -11.14 10.83
N ASP A 114 -14.12 -10.58 11.45
CA ASP A 114 -14.10 -9.15 11.83
C ASP A 114 -13.64 -8.29 10.66
N THR A 115 -14.37 -7.22 10.35
CA THR A 115 -13.94 -6.19 9.43
C THR A 115 -13.02 -5.22 10.16
N VAL A 116 -11.75 -5.15 9.76
CA VAL A 116 -10.74 -4.26 10.37
C VAL A 116 -10.62 -2.92 9.64
N MET A 117 -10.89 -2.91 8.34
CA MET A 117 -10.85 -1.69 7.52
C MET A 117 -11.86 -1.78 6.37
N THR A 118 -12.42 -0.64 5.99
CA THR A 118 -13.18 -0.48 4.73
C THR A 118 -12.60 0.66 3.91
N VAL A 119 -12.65 0.52 2.59
CA VAL A 119 -12.22 1.53 1.62
C VAL A 119 -13.35 1.72 0.62
N SER A 120 -13.97 2.90 0.64
CA SER A 120 -15.07 3.22 -0.28
C SER A 120 -14.58 3.53 -1.68
N ARG A 121 -13.40 4.14 -1.80
CA ARG A 121 -12.82 4.48 -3.08
C ARG A 121 -11.31 4.64 -3.00
N MET A 122 -10.60 3.92 -3.86
CA MET A 122 -9.19 4.15 -4.17
C MET A 122 -9.06 4.31 -5.68
N VAL A 123 -8.38 5.36 -6.11
CA VAL A 123 -8.09 5.63 -7.53
C VAL A 123 -6.63 5.32 -7.80
N MET A 124 -6.39 4.49 -8.81
CA MET A 124 -5.05 4.26 -9.37
C MET A 124 -5.07 4.67 -10.84
N ALA A 125 -3.95 5.18 -11.33
CA ALA A 125 -3.82 5.63 -12.72
C ALA A 125 -2.49 5.22 -13.33
N PHE A 126 -2.51 4.90 -14.62
CA PHE A 126 -1.29 4.72 -15.39
C PHE A 126 -0.63 6.06 -15.69
N ARG A 127 0.67 6.14 -15.46
CA ARG A 127 1.46 7.35 -15.72
C ARG A 127 2.80 6.96 -16.34
N PRO A 128 3.40 7.83 -17.20
CA PRO A 128 4.73 7.59 -17.77
C PRO A 128 5.75 7.34 -16.65
N ALA A 129 6.53 6.26 -16.76
CA ALA A 129 7.57 5.92 -15.78
C ALA A 129 8.63 7.02 -15.64
N GLY A 130 8.89 7.78 -16.69
CA GLY A 130 9.80 8.94 -16.68
C GLY A 130 9.41 10.05 -15.70
N LEU A 131 8.14 10.11 -15.27
CA LEU A 131 7.73 11.07 -14.22
C LEU A 131 8.29 10.69 -12.82
N LEU A 132 8.74 9.47 -12.63
CA LEU A 132 9.36 9.01 -11.38
C LEU A 132 10.89 9.15 -11.39
N ALA A 133 11.49 9.38 -12.55
CA ALA A 133 12.90 9.65 -12.67
C ALA A 133 13.17 11.11 -12.31
N THR A 134 13.43 11.38 -11.04
CA THR A 134 14.02 12.66 -10.63
C THR A 134 15.48 12.66 -11.03
N ASP A 135 15.80 13.34 -12.12
CA ASP A 135 17.19 13.62 -12.57
C ASP A 135 17.84 14.73 -11.70
N GLU A 136 17.59 14.77 -10.42
CA GLU A 136 18.37 15.60 -9.51
C GLU A 136 19.32 14.71 -8.70
N PRO A 137 20.65 14.84 -8.91
CA PRO A 137 21.60 14.28 -7.96
C PRO A 137 21.34 14.94 -6.61
N VAL A 138 21.05 14.14 -5.58
CA VAL A 138 20.95 14.60 -4.19
C VAL A 138 22.23 15.36 -3.86
N ARG A 139 22.15 16.68 -3.81
CA ARG A 139 23.26 17.54 -3.40
C ARG A 139 23.50 17.27 -1.91
N PRO A 140 24.69 16.77 -1.53
CA PRO A 140 24.99 16.59 -0.13
C PRO A 140 24.86 17.92 0.60
N PRO A 141 24.36 17.94 1.85
CA PRO A 141 24.26 19.17 2.63
C PRO A 141 25.64 19.81 2.72
N ALA A 142 25.73 21.11 2.42
CA ALA A 142 26.94 21.90 2.51
C ALA A 142 27.51 21.75 3.93
N GLY A 143 28.74 21.26 4.01
CA GLY A 143 29.47 21.13 5.27
C GLY A 143 29.49 22.48 5.99
N ARG A 144 29.09 22.48 7.24
CA ARG A 144 29.31 23.63 8.12
C ARG A 144 30.83 23.70 8.37
N ASP A 145 31.45 24.68 7.76
CA ASP A 145 32.81 25.04 8.11
C ASP A 145 32.88 25.33 9.62
N ARG A 146 33.58 24.48 10.35
CA ARG A 146 33.95 24.78 11.73
C ARG A 146 35.06 25.83 11.65
N GLU A 147 34.71 27.09 11.87
CA GLU A 147 35.70 28.11 12.23
C GLU A 147 36.44 27.66 13.47
N ALA A 148 37.70 27.35 13.27
CA ALA A 148 38.67 27.20 14.34
C ALA A 148 39.08 28.62 14.79
N THR A 149 38.60 29.01 15.93
CA THR A 149 39.13 30.21 16.60
C THR A 149 40.34 29.82 17.45
N ALA A 150 41.46 30.47 17.19
CA ALA A 150 42.71 30.39 17.92
C ALA A 150 42.56 30.99 19.32
#